data_f4113215933be84a39e663defd2a3127
#
_entry.id   f4113215933be84a39e663defd2a3127
#
_cell.length_a   1.000
_cell.length_b   1.000
_cell.length_c   1.000
_cell.angle_alpha   90.00
_cell.angle_beta   90.00
_cell.angle_gamma   90.00
#
_symmetry.space_group_name_H-M   'P 1'
#
loop_
_entity.id
_entity.type
_entity.pdbx_description
1 polymer ?
#
loop_
_entity_poly.entity_id
_entity_poly.type
_entity_poly.pdbx_seq_one_letter_code
_entity_poly.pdbx_strand_id
1 'polypeptide(L)'
;YYDPLLQRGVSKFVHAEDLVVPYGATDLLTSQRITHIIRMDSNEVRKMQLGDFYRDVDLPSSGDTQFSEVQEAIDDAQGVQLSGTPEEMTLYEVHTSLDIEGFEDMTSEGEPSGLKLPYIVTILESTGDVLSIRRNYQESDPMMRRQQYFVHYKFLPGLGFYGFGLTHMIG
;
A
#
# COMPACT_ATOMS: atom_id res chain seq x y z
N TYR A 1 3.20 6.70 8.29
CA TYR A 1 2.40 7.68 7.55
C TYR A 1 2.79 9.10 7.96
N TYR A 2 3.01 9.97 7.00
CA TYR A 2 3.22 11.39 7.23
C TYR A 2 1.89 12.12 7.12
N ASP A 3 1.48 12.79 8.19
CA ASP A 3 0.27 13.59 8.20
C ASP A 3 0.62 15.03 7.80
N PRO A 4 0.15 15.51 6.64
CA PRO A 4 0.48 16.84 6.16
C PRO A 4 -0.16 17.97 7.00
N LEU A 5 -1.28 17.68 7.69
CA LEU A 5 -1.95 18.67 8.57
C LEU A 5 -1.19 18.84 9.88
N LEU A 6 -0.71 17.74 10.45
CA LEU A 6 0.08 17.75 11.69
C LEU A 6 1.57 17.96 11.42
N GLN A 7 2.00 17.97 10.16
CA GLN A 7 3.39 18.10 9.71
C GLN A 7 4.36 17.15 10.43
N ARG A 8 3.89 15.94 10.75
CA ARG A 8 4.69 14.92 11.45
C ARG A 8 4.34 13.52 11.01
N GLY A 9 5.25 12.59 11.28
CA GLY A 9 4.98 11.16 11.18
C GLY A 9 3.97 10.73 12.25
N VAL A 10 2.94 9.97 11.83
CA VAL A 10 1.96 9.35 12.73
C VAL A 10 1.91 7.86 12.47
N SER A 11 1.68 7.07 13.52
CA SER A 11 1.40 5.65 13.37
C SER A 11 -0.08 5.45 13.01
N LYS A 12 -0.34 4.59 12.04
CA LYS A 12 -1.68 4.18 11.66
C LYS A 12 -1.77 2.66 11.78
N PHE A 13 -2.85 2.17 12.36
CA PHE A 13 -3.12 0.74 12.37
C PHE A 13 -3.53 0.30 10.95
N VAL A 14 -2.93 -0.79 10.49
CA VAL A 14 -3.25 -1.44 9.22
C VAL A 14 -3.71 -2.85 9.54
N HIS A 15 -4.90 -3.22 9.09
CA HIS A 15 -5.43 -4.57 9.25
C HIS A 15 -4.56 -5.57 8.46
N ALA A 16 -4.46 -6.79 8.96
CA ALA A 16 -3.65 -7.83 8.31
C ALA A 16 -4.17 -8.16 6.90
N GLU A 17 -5.46 -8.06 6.66
CA GLU A 17 -6.10 -8.28 5.36
C GLU A 17 -5.83 -7.17 4.35
N ASP A 18 -5.54 -5.94 4.82
CA ASP A 18 -5.18 -4.81 3.98
C ASP A 18 -3.68 -4.79 3.62
N LEU A 19 -2.90 -5.75 4.10
CA LEU A 19 -1.48 -5.86 3.82
C LEU A 19 -1.15 -7.17 3.10
N VAL A 20 -0.92 -7.09 1.81
CA VAL A 20 -0.67 -8.26 0.96
C VAL A 20 0.83 -8.38 0.68
N VAL A 21 1.36 -9.57 0.93
CA VAL A 21 2.76 -9.93 0.69
C VAL A 21 2.83 -11.20 -0.17
N PRO A 22 3.96 -11.48 -0.84
CA PRO A 22 4.15 -12.74 -1.56
C PRO A 22 3.99 -13.95 -0.63
N TYR A 23 3.47 -15.06 -1.16
CA TYR A 23 3.20 -16.28 -0.39
C TYR A 23 4.41 -16.80 0.41
N GLY A 24 5.61 -16.67 -0.14
CA GLY A 24 6.85 -17.10 0.52
C GLY A 24 7.46 -16.08 1.49
N ALA A 25 6.80 -14.94 1.73
CA ALA A 25 7.33 -13.94 2.65
C ALA A 25 7.25 -14.43 4.10
N THR A 26 8.32 -14.21 4.86
CA THR A 26 8.38 -14.51 6.30
C THR A 26 8.33 -13.26 7.16
N ASP A 27 8.82 -12.14 6.62
CA ASP A 27 8.86 -10.84 7.28
C ASP A 27 8.76 -9.70 6.26
N LEU A 28 8.56 -8.47 6.75
CA LEU A 28 8.43 -7.28 5.90
C LEU A 28 9.77 -6.76 5.39
N LEU A 29 10.88 -7.04 6.07
CA LEU A 29 12.20 -6.52 5.69
C LEU A 29 12.71 -7.22 4.44
N THR A 30 12.52 -8.53 4.37
CA THR A 30 13.01 -9.37 3.26
C THR A 30 11.97 -9.55 2.16
N SER A 31 10.71 -9.14 2.38
CA SER A 31 9.66 -9.23 1.37
C SER A 31 10.00 -8.38 0.15
N GLN A 32 9.98 -8.99 -1.04
CA GLN A 32 10.25 -8.30 -2.32
C GLN A 32 9.18 -7.27 -2.66
N ARG A 33 7.93 -7.54 -2.26
CA ARG A 33 6.78 -6.66 -2.49
C ARG A 33 5.91 -6.62 -1.25
N ILE A 34 5.43 -5.42 -0.93
CA ILE A 34 4.40 -5.18 0.06
C ILE A 34 3.33 -4.36 -0.63
N THR A 35 2.08 -4.81 -0.60
CA THR A 35 0.95 -4.06 -1.15
C THR A 35 0.02 -3.70 0.01
N HIS A 36 -0.21 -2.42 0.21
CA HIS A 36 -1.18 -1.89 1.17
C HIS A 36 -2.45 -1.52 0.41
N ILE A 37 -3.56 -2.11 0.81
CA ILE A 37 -4.89 -1.80 0.29
C ILE A 37 -5.42 -0.62 1.09
N ILE A 38 -5.72 0.47 0.40
CA ILE A 38 -6.21 1.71 1.02
C ILE A 38 -7.61 1.96 0.48
N ARG A 39 -8.57 2.11 1.38
CA ARG A 39 -9.91 2.59 1.04
C ARG A 39 -9.98 4.07 1.34
N MET A 40 -10.38 4.87 0.36
CA MET A 40 -10.35 6.32 0.44
C MET A 40 -11.59 6.90 -0.26
N ASP A 41 -12.17 7.90 0.36
CA ASP A 41 -13.27 8.65 -0.24
C ASP A 41 -12.83 9.36 -1.53
N SER A 42 -13.69 9.40 -2.55
CA SER A 42 -13.41 10.01 -3.85
C SER A 42 -12.99 11.47 -3.73
N ASN A 43 -13.62 12.21 -2.82
CA ASN A 43 -13.27 13.59 -2.54
C ASN A 43 -11.87 13.74 -1.92
N GLU A 44 -11.43 12.77 -1.12
CA GLU A 44 -10.05 12.76 -0.60
C GLU A 44 -9.04 12.46 -1.70
N VAL A 45 -9.34 11.51 -2.60
CA VAL A 45 -8.51 11.26 -3.79
C VAL A 45 -8.40 12.52 -4.63
N ARG A 46 -9.54 13.23 -4.85
CA ARG A 46 -9.54 14.49 -5.61
C ARG A 46 -8.73 15.59 -4.94
N LYS A 47 -8.76 15.72 -3.61
CA LYS A 47 -7.90 16.65 -2.88
C LYS A 47 -6.42 16.33 -3.08
N MET A 48 -6.06 15.05 -3.10
CA MET A 48 -4.69 14.63 -3.35
C MET A 48 -4.24 14.94 -4.79
N GLN A 49 -5.14 14.86 -5.76
CA GLN A 49 -4.87 15.29 -7.14
C GLN A 49 -4.66 16.80 -7.22
N LEU A 50 -5.54 17.59 -6.60
CA LEU A 50 -5.42 19.06 -6.56
C LEU A 50 -4.17 19.55 -5.81
N GLY A 51 -3.66 18.74 -4.88
CA GLY A 51 -2.44 18.99 -4.13
C GLY A 51 -1.16 18.47 -4.82
N ASP A 52 -1.23 18.06 -6.08
CA ASP A 52 -0.11 17.47 -6.85
C ASP A 52 0.53 16.23 -6.21
N PHE A 53 -0.19 15.58 -5.28
CA PHE A 53 0.28 14.34 -4.66
C PHE A 53 -0.06 13.12 -5.53
N TYR A 54 -1.24 13.13 -6.15
CA TYR A 54 -1.68 12.17 -7.16
C TYR A 54 -1.79 12.84 -8.51
N ARG A 55 -1.50 12.09 -9.56
CA ARG A 55 -1.69 12.51 -10.94
C ARG A 55 -3.18 12.74 -11.20
N ASP A 56 -3.50 13.77 -11.97
CA ASP A 56 -4.86 14.05 -12.41
C ASP A 56 -5.29 13.00 -13.45
N VAL A 57 -6.16 12.09 -13.03
CA VAL A 57 -6.81 11.06 -13.84
C VAL A 57 -8.30 11.16 -13.62
N ASP A 58 -9.08 10.73 -14.59
CA ASP A 58 -10.54 10.67 -14.47
C ASP A 58 -10.91 9.62 -13.41
N LEU A 59 -11.60 10.06 -12.36
CA LEU A 59 -12.09 9.16 -11.34
C LEU A 59 -13.41 8.52 -11.79
N PRO A 60 -13.59 7.21 -11.65
CA PRO A 60 -14.85 6.56 -12.01
C PRO A 60 -15.99 7.11 -11.15
N SER A 61 -17.17 7.20 -11.78
CA SER A 61 -18.39 7.58 -11.05
C SER A 61 -18.74 6.48 -10.04
N SER A 62 -19.14 6.88 -8.87
CA SER A 62 -19.55 6.02 -7.75
C SER A 62 -20.48 4.87 -8.18
N GLY A 63 -20.15 3.64 -7.89
CA GLY A 63 -21.05 2.50 -8.12
C GLY A 63 -20.40 1.12 -8.17
N ASP A 64 -19.11 0.99 -8.32
CA ASP A 64 -18.45 -0.30 -8.55
C ASP A 64 -17.56 -0.80 -7.40
N THR A 65 -17.73 -0.31 -6.18
CA THR A 65 -16.98 -0.84 -5.04
C THR A 65 -17.57 -2.19 -4.62
N GLN A 66 -16.89 -3.26 -4.97
CA GLN A 66 -17.20 -4.59 -4.44
C GLN A 66 -16.50 -4.75 -3.09
N PHE A 67 -17.28 -4.97 -2.03
CA PHE A 67 -16.73 -5.35 -0.74
C PHE A 67 -16.18 -6.77 -0.80
N SER A 68 -15.12 -7.04 -0.05
CA SER A 68 -14.64 -8.42 0.09
C SER A 68 -15.65 -9.23 0.93
N GLU A 69 -15.81 -10.53 0.62
CA GLU A 69 -16.67 -11.44 1.40
C GLU A 69 -16.31 -11.45 2.89
N VAL A 70 -15.03 -11.21 3.21
CA VAL A 70 -14.54 -11.11 4.59
C VAL A 70 -15.04 -9.85 5.29
N GLN A 71 -15.06 -8.71 4.58
CA GLN A 71 -15.59 -7.47 5.13
C GLN A 71 -17.10 -7.58 5.37
N GLU A 72 -17.83 -8.15 4.42
CA GLU A 72 -19.28 -8.42 4.58
C GLU A 72 -19.56 -9.29 5.81
N ALA A 73 -18.77 -10.36 5.99
CA ALA A 73 -18.92 -11.25 7.14
C ALA A 73 -18.61 -10.56 8.49
N ILE A 74 -17.63 -9.65 8.52
CA ILE A 74 -17.29 -8.87 9.72
C ILE A 74 -18.41 -7.90 10.05
N ASP A 75 -18.92 -7.19 9.06
CA ASP A 75 -19.96 -6.18 9.23
C ASP A 75 -21.28 -6.83 9.63
N ASP A 76 -21.64 -7.98 9.05
CA ASP A 76 -22.76 -8.81 9.46
C ASP A 76 -22.62 -9.26 10.93
N ALA A 77 -21.44 -9.71 11.33
CA ALA A 77 -21.18 -10.12 12.71
C ALA A 77 -21.26 -8.95 13.70
N GLN A 78 -20.99 -7.74 13.26
CA GLN A 78 -21.10 -6.52 14.05
C GLN A 78 -22.50 -5.88 14.01
N GLY A 79 -23.39 -6.41 13.17
CA GLY A 79 -24.74 -5.86 12.97
C GLY A 79 -24.73 -4.49 12.27
N VAL A 80 -23.65 -4.18 11.55
CA VAL A 80 -23.52 -2.98 10.74
C VAL A 80 -24.07 -3.30 9.36
N GLN A 81 -25.12 -2.61 8.93
CA GLN A 81 -25.52 -2.67 7.54
C GLN A 81 -24.48 -1.92 6.72
N LEU A 82 -23.84 -2.61 5.78
CA LEU A 82 -23.04 -2.01 4.72
C LEU A 82 -23.92 -1.07 3.89
N SER A 83 -24.08 0.15 4.34
CA SER A 83 -24.33 1.23 3.41
C SER A 83 -22.95 1.57 2.83
N GLY A 84 -22.57 0.86 1.80
CA GLY A 84 -21.42 1.31 1.01
C GLY A 84 -21.62 2.77 0.71
N THR A 85 -20.73 3.61 1.21
CA THR A 85 -20.76 5.00 0.77
C THR A 85 -20.44 4.93 -0.71
N PRO A 86 -21.32 5.42 -1.59
CA PRO A 86 -21.17 5.22 -3.04
C PRO A 86 -19.91 5.87 -3.63
N GLU A 87 -19.01 6.35 -2.81
CA GLU A 87 -17.88 7.19 -3.16
C GLU A 87 -16.51 6.64 -2.69
N GLU A 88 -16.48 5.44 -2.06
CA GLU A 88 -15.24 4.85 -1.60
C GLU A 88 -14.48 4.18 -2.77
N MET A 89 -13.20 4.51 -2.89
CA MET A 89 -12.30 3.98 -3.90
C MET A 89 -11.22 3.14 -3.26
N THR A 90 -10.89 2.01 -3.89
CA THR A 90 -9.78 1.16 -3.48
C THR A 90 -8.52 1.53 -4.23
N LEU A 91 -7.45 1.74 -3.49
CA LEU A 91 -6.12 2.07 -3.98
C LEU A 91 -5.13 0.99 -3.54
N TYR A 92 -4.24 0.61 -4.42
CA TYR A 92 -3.12 -0.28 -4.11
C TYR A 92 -1.83 0.54 -4.00
N GLU A 93 -1.29 0.67 -2.79
CA GLU A 93 0.03 1.24 -2.56
C GLU A 93 1.06 0.11 -2.55
N VAL A 94 1.82 -0.01 -3.61
CA VAL A 94 2.76 -1.12 -3.87
C VAL A 94 4.18 -0.68 -3.60
N HIS A 95 4.81 -1.25 -2.59
CA HIS A 95 6.23 -1.07 -2.27
C HIS A 95 7.03 -2.21 -2.91
N THR A 96 7.82 -1.91 -3.92
CA THR A 96 8.59 -2.90 -4.67
C THR A 96 9.83 -2.27 -5.32
N SER A 97 10.72 -3.11 -5.85
CA SER A 97 11.87 -2.62 -6.62
C SER A 97 11.58 -2.72 -8.11
N LEU A 98 11.76 -1.61 -8.82
CA LEU A 98 11.46 -1.46 -10.25
C LEU A 98 12.68 -0.86 -10.98
N ASP A 99 12.82 -1.24 -12.21
CA ASP A 99 13.62 -0.56 -13.22
C ASP A 99 12.66 0.17 -14.13
N ILE A 100 12.65 1.51 -14.07
CA ILE A 100 11.66 2.35 -14.75
C ILE A 100 12.35 3.08 -15.89
N GLU A 101 11.85 2.88 -17.11
CA GLU A 101 12.36 3.54 -18.32
C GLU A 101 12.41 5.07 -18.15
N GLY A 102 13.56 5.66 -18.40
CA GLY A 102 13.83 7.09 -18.22
C GLY A 102 14.20 7.51 -16.79
N PHE A 103 14.20 6.56 -15.82
CA PHE A 103 14.61 6.76 -14.43
C PHE A 103 15.54 5.65 -13.94
N GLU A 104 16.23 5.02 -14.88
CA GLU A 104 17.16 3.93 -14.60
C GLU A 104 18.32 4.41 -13.72
N ASP A 105 18.85 3.50 -12.91
CA ASP A 105 20.12 3.71 -12.26
C ASP A 105 21.25 3.65 -13.29
N MET A 106 22.18 4.59 -13.22
CA MET A 106 23.27 4.71 -14.20
C MET A 106 24.60 4.31 -13.59
N THR A 107 25.42 3.61 -14.37
CA THR A 107 26.81 3.34 -14.03
C THR A 107 27.64 4.61 -14.14
N SER A 108 28.89 4.57 -13.64
CA SER A 108 29.85 5.67 -13.79
C SER A 108 30.18 6.01 -15.26
N GLU A 109 29.86 5.10 -16.17
CA GLU A 109 30.09 5.26 -17.62
C GLU A 109 28.86 5.83 -18.34
N GLY A 110 27.74 6.06 -17.61
CA GLY A 110 26.50 6.62 -18.14
C GLY A 110 25.59 5.60 -18.84
N GLU A 111 25.86 4.32 -18.67
CA GLU A 111 25.00 3.24 -19.17
C GLU A 111 24.02 2.78 -18.08
N PRO A 112 22.82 2.31 -18.44
CA PRO A 112 21.89 1.74 -17.47
C PRO A 112 22.50 0.55 -16.72
N SER A 113 22.44 0.59 -15.39
CA SER A 113 23.03 -0.48 -14.55
C SER A 113 22.18 -1.75 -14.54
N GLY A 114 20.89 -1.68 -14.92
CA GLY A 114 19.90 -2.73 -14.79
C GLY A 114 19.50 -3.01 -13.33
N LEU A 115 19.88 -2.13 -12.41
CA LEU A 115 19.53 -2.24 -11.00
C LEU A 115 18.09 -1.80 -10.79
N LYS A 116 17.30 -2.65 -10.12
CA LYS A 116 15.94 -2.30 -9.69
C LYS A 116 15.99 -1.50 -8.41
N LEU A 117 15.53 -0.26 -8.45
CA LEU A 117 15.48 0.63 -7.31
C LEU A 117 14.15 0.52 -6.54
N PRO A 118 14.15 0.77 -5.22
CA PRO A 118 12.92 0.76 -4.44
C PRO A 118 12.00 1.92 -4.79
N TYR A 119 10.74 1.60 -5.11
CA TYR A 119 9.68 2.58 -5.38
C TYR A 119 8.42 2.26 -4.59
N ILE A 120 7.57 3.27 -4.44
CA ILE A 120 6.18 3.17 -4.01
C ILE A 120 5.32 3.61 -5.18
N VAL A 121 4.46 2.71 -5.65
CA VAL A 121 3.53 2.97 -6.75
C VAL A 121 2.11 2.90 -6.20
N THR A 122 1.32 3.95 -6.41
CA THR A 122 -0.10 3.95 -6.05
C THR A 122 -0.95 3.80 -7.31
N ILE A 123 -1.84 2.83 -7.28
CA ILE A 123 -2.68 2.43 -8.41
C ILE A 123 -4.14 2.49 -7.98
N LEU A 124 -5.00 3.05 -8.82
CA LEU A 124 -6.44 2.98 -8.64
C LEU A 124 -6.93 1.61 -9.12
N GLU A 125 -7.59 0.85 -8.22
CA GLU A 125 -8.01 -0.53 -8.51
C GLU A 125 -8.93 -0.63 -9.72
N SER A 126 -9.95 0.22 -9.76
CA SER A 126 -11.04 0.13 -10.74
C SER A 126 -10.59 0.34 -12.18
N THR A 127 -9.61 1.23 -12.42
CA THR A 127 -9.13 1.57 -13.76
C THR A 127 -7.75 1.01 -14.06
N GLY A 128 -6.97 0.69 -13.02
CA GLY A 128 -5.56 0.33 -13.15
C GLY A 128 -4.64 1.54 -13.37
N ASP A 129 -5.16 2.76 -13.27
CA ASP A 129 -4.38 3.96 -13.46
C ASP A 129 -3.36 4.17 -12.35
N VAL A 130 -2.14 4.52 -12.74
CA VAL A 130 -1.08 4.88 -11.80
C VAL A 130 -1.28 6.32 -11.36
N LEU A 131 -1.60 6.50 -10.06
CA LEU A 131 -1.82 7.80 -9.45
C LEU A 131 -0.50 8.46 -9.02
N SER A 132 0.46 7.69 -8.51
CA SER A 132 1.77 8.22 -8.15
C SER A 132 2.87 7.18 -8.22
N ILE A 133 4.10 7.63 -8.50
CA ILE A 133 5.33 6.84 -8.39
C ILE A 133 6.30 7.68 -7.57
N ARG A 134 6.79 7.12 -6.46
CA ARG A 134 7.73 7.79 -5.56
C ARG A 134 8.93 6.90 -5.26
N ARG A 135 10.11 7.49 -5.18
CA ARG A 135 11.31 6.78 -4.70
C ARG A 135 11.14 6.39 -3.24
N ASN A 136 11.51 5.17 -2.91
CA ASN A 136 11.44 4.62 -1.55
C ASN A 136 12.82 4.40 -0.95
N TYR A 137 13.74 5.32 -1.19
CA TYR A 137 15.07 5.36 -0.61
C TYR A 137 15.52 6.81 -0.43
N GLN A 138 16.55 7.03 0.37
CA GLN A 138 17.16 8.35 0.52
C GLN A 138 18.27 8.51 -0.54
N GLU A 139 18.27 9.62 -1.25
CA GLU A 139 19.32 9.93 -2.27
C GLU A 139 20.72 10.01 -1.66
N SER A 140 20.81 10.33 -0.35
CA SER A 140 22.06 10.35 0.41
C SER A 140 22.58 8.96 0.80
N ASP A 141 21.75 7.90 0.64
CA ASP A 141 22.17 6.52 0.93
C ASP A 141 22.79 5.88 -0.33
N PRO A 142 24.10 5.67 -0.36
CA PRO A 142 24.76 5.06 -1.54
C PRO A 142 24.34 3.63 -1.81
N MET A 143 23.71 2.96 -0.84
CA MET A 143 23.17 1.61 -1.00
C MET A 143 21.70 1.61 -1.44
N MET A 144 21.06 2.77 -1.58
CA MET A 144 19.66 2.94 -2.00
C MET A 144 18.71 1.98 -1.29
N ARG A 145 18.89 1.82 0.03
CA ARG A 145 18.14 0.86 0.82
C ARG A 145 16.68 1.32 0.95
N ARG A 146 15.78 0.36 0.79
CA ARG A 146 14.35 0.58 0.95
C ARG A 146 14.02 1.11 2.35
N GLN A 147 13.27 2.22 2.40
CA GLN A 147 12.74 2.74 3.66
C GLN A 147 11.59 1.85 4.15
N GLN A 148 11.58 1.60 5.47
CA GLN A 148 10.58 0.76 6.10
C GLN A 148 9.44 1.61 6.66
N TYR A 149 8.23 1.38 6.17
CA TYR A 149 7.03 2.09 6.63
C TYR A 149 6.14 1.25 7.52
N PHE A 150 6.25 -0.08 7.42
CA PHE A 150 5.39 -1.00 8.15
C PHE A 150 6.15 -1.71 9.26
N VAL A 151 5.49 -1.85 10.41
CA VAL A 151 5.98 -2.64 11.54
C VAL A 151 5.00 -3.77 11.79
N HIS A 152 5.49 -5.00 11.82
CA HIS A 152 4.69 -6.19 11.99
C HIS A 152 4.69 -6.66 13.44
N TYR A 153 3.52 -6.65 14.06
CA TYR A 153 3.31 -7.19 15.40
C TYR A 153 2.57 -8.52 15.32
N LYS A 154 3.28 -9.62 15.67
CA LYS A 154 2.66 -10.95 15.76
C LYS A 154 2.34 -11.23 17.24
N PHE A 155 1.09 -11.56 17.55
CA PHE A 155 0.73 -11.99 18.91
C PHE A 155 1.38 -13.35 19.24
N LEU A 156 1.21 -14.34 18.36
CA LEU A 156 1.98 -15.59 18.38
C LEU A 156 2.58 -15.83 17.00
N PRO A 157 3.88 -16.13 16.91
CA PRO A 157 4.48 -16.52 15.64
C PRO A 157 3.82 -17.80 15.10
N GLY A 158 3.33 -17.71 13.84
CA GLY A 158 2.82 -18.86 13.09
C GLY A 158 3.86 -19.39 12.10
N LEU A 159 3.45 -20.36 11.30
CA LEU A 159 4.20 -20.80 10.13
C LEU A 159 3.90 -19.80 8.99
N GLY A 160 4.88 -18.97 8.63
CA GLY A 160 4.75 -17.99 7.57
C GLY A 160 4.61 -16.53 8.05
N PHE A 161 4.07 -15.69 7.17
CA PHE A 161 3.99 -14.24 7.41
C PHE A 161 2.99 -13.90 8.53
N TYR A 162 1.78 -14.45 8.47
CA TYR A 162 0.74 -14.15 9.46
C TYR A 162 0.93 -14.98 10.73
N GLY A 163 0.71 -14.34 11.89
CA GLY A 163 0.71 -15.00 13.18
C GLY A 163 -0.64 -15.63 13.51
N PHE A 164 -0.68 -16.38 14.61
CA PHE A 164 -1.93 -16.89 15.18
C PHE A 164 -2.60 -15.82 16.03
N GLY A 165 -3.92 -15.69 15.89
CA GLY A 165 -4.75 -14.87 16.75
C GLY A 165 -5.21 -15.61 18.01
N LEU A 166 -5.90 -14.87 18.90
CA LEU A 166 -6.39 -15.40 20.18
C LEU A 166 -7.35 -16.58 20.00
N THR A 167 -8.15 -16.58 18.96
CA THR A 167 -9.10 -17.64 18.61
C THR A 167 -8.43 -18.99 18.39
N HIS A 168 -7.20 -19.02 17.90
CA HIS A 168 -6.43 -20.25 17.71
C HIS A 168 -5.91 -20.85 19.03
N MET A 169 -5.99 -20.09 20.13
CA MET A 169 -5.56 -20.55 21.45
C MET A 169 -6.69 -21.07 22.31
N ILE A 170 -7.93 -20.63 22.06
CA ILE A 170 -9.09 -20.87 22.92
C ILE A 170 -10.04 -21.89 22.30
N GLY A 171 -9.87 -22.16 20.98
CA GLY A 171 -10.74 -23.08 20.20
C GLY A 171 -10.50 -24.54 20.42
#